data_ae1d9486c9f786d8cf09ffc0af8f4b4a
#
_entry.id   ae1d9486c9f786d8cf09ffc0af8f4b4a
#
_cell.length_a   1.000
_cell.length_b   1.000
_cell.length_c   1.000
_cell.angle_alpha   90.00
_cell.angle_beta   90.00
_cell.angle_gamma   90.00
#
_symmetry.space_group_name_H-M   'P 1'
#
loop_
_entity.id
_entity.type
_entity.pdbx_description
1 polymer ?
#
loop_
_entity_poly.entity_id
_entity_poly.type
_entity_poly.pdbx_seq_one_letter_code
_entity_poly.pdbx_strand_id
1 'polypeptide(L)'
;MSKIQLFFHHVFRVIWNTIFVLSYPILASFGLIFIGLTFLFSKLSLLLTLLNPERKKAIVLATAWETLPHSNDFFESKVEKQILFGPVGVRLRRKDGVPTVLSEHVFGKKVRLIERGYILEKWNTLESTALPDFDICLYNPELD
;
A
#
# COMPACT_ATOMS: atom_id res chain seq x y z
N MET A 1 -35.89 -34.97 -38.43
CA MET A 1 -36.16 -33.59 -37.95
C MET A 1 -37.36 -33.04 -38.73
N SER A 2 -38.38 -32.57 -38.05
CA SER A 2 -39.50 -31.96 -38.73
C SER A 2 -39.09 -30.60 -39.34
N LYS A 3 -39.73 -30.23 -40.48
CA LYS A 3 -39.44 -28.93 -41.13
C LYS A 3 -39.63 -27.74 -40.18
N ILE A 4 -40.50 -27.89 -39.21
CA ILE A 4 -40.78 -26.91 -38.14
C ILE A 4 -39.57 -26.74 -37.20
N GLN A 5 -38.94 -27.82 -36.77
CA GLN A 5 -37.73 -27.74 -35.90
C GLN A 5 -36.55 -27.07 -36.63
N LEU A 6 -36.41 -27.32 -37.90
CA LEU A 6 -35.34 -26.70 -38.70
C LEU A 6 -35.58 -25.21 -38.88
N PHE A 7 -36.82 -24.75 -39.02
CA PHE A 7 -37.22 -23.36 -39.07
C PHE A 7 -36.92 -22.63 -37.76
N PHE A 8 -37.35 -23.22 -36.64
CA PHE A 8 -37.06 -22.60 -35.32
C PHE A 8 -35.59 -22.53 -35.01
N HIS A 9 -34.83 -23.55 -35.37
CA HIS A 9 -33.37 -23.52 -35.21
C HIS A 9 -32.72 -22.41 -36.03
N HIS A 10 -33.17 -22.17 -37.27
CA HIS A 10 -32.65 -21.09 -38.12
C HIS A 10 -33.01 -19.71 -37.56
N VAL A 11 -34.24 -19.50 -37.15
CA VAL A 11 -34.71 -18.26 -36.54
C VAL A 11 -33.92 -17.96 -35.26
N PHE A 12 -33.79 -18.96 -34.39
CA PHE A 12 -33.03 -18.79 -33.13
C PHE A 12 -31.56 -18.44 -33.40
N ARG A 13 -30.94 -19.10 -34.37
CA ARG A 13 -29.53 -18.82 -34.76
C ARG A 13 -29.35 -17.39 -35.28
N VAL A 14 -30.28 -16.92 -36.09
CA VAL A 14 -30.25 -15.55 -36.62
C VAL A 14 -30.41 -14.53 -35.50
N ILE A 15 -31.41 -14.72 -34.61
CA ILE A 15 -31.64 -13.82 -33.48
C ILE A 15 -30.40 -13.78 -32.58
N TRP A 16 -29.84 -14.93 -32.24
CA TRP A 16 -28.68 -15.05 -31.36
C TRP A 16 -27.44 -14.34 -31.97
N ASN A 17 -27.14 -14.58 -33.24
CA ASN A 17 -26.05 -13.91 -33.92
C ASN A 17 -26.26 -12.39 -33.99
N THR A 18 -27.50 -11.93 -34.22
CA THR A 18 -27.81 -10.49 -34.27
C THR A 18 -27.59 -9.87 -32.89
N ILE A 19 -28.00 -10.51 -31.81
CA ILE A 19 -27.77 -10.02 -30.43
C ILE A 19 -26.28 -9.92 -30.18
N PHE A 20 -25.49 -10.93 -30.55
CA PHE A 20 -24.04 -10.88 -30.35
C PHE A 20 -23.35 -9.77 -31.15
N VAL A 21 -23.69 -9.63 -32.42
CA VAL A 21 -23.12 -8.59 -33.30
C VAL A 21 -23.45 -7.19 -32.80
N LEU A 22 -24.66 -6.97 -32.27
CA LEU A 22 -25.07 -5.67 -31.74
C LEU A 22 -24.51 -5.41 -30.34
N SER A 23 -24.36 -6.43 -29.49
CA SER A 23 -23.86 -6.25 -28.13
C SER A 23 -22.35 -5.99 -28.08
N TYR A 24 -21.58 -6.51 -29.04
CA TYR A 24 -20.12 -6.34 -29.08
C TYR A 24 -19.67 -4.87 -29.13
N PRO A 25 -20.15 -4.02 -30.07
CA PRO A 25 -19.75 -2.61 -30.12
C PRO A 25 -20.21 -1.84 -28.88
N ILE A 26 -21.35 -2.20 -28.29
CA ILE A 26 -21.84 -1.57 -27.06
C ILE A 26 -20.89 -1.88 -25.90
N LEU A 27 -20.54 -3.16 -25.69
CA LEU A 27 -19.58 -3.57 -24.66
C LEU A 27 -18.19 -2.92 -24.86
N ALA A 28 -17.71 -2.87 -26.11
CA ALA A 28 -16.44 -2.23 -26.44
C ALA A 28 -16.47 -0.72 -26.12
N SER A 29 -17.59 -0.05 -26.43
CA SER A 29 -17.78 1.37 -26.10
C SER A 29 -17.75 1.63 -24.59
N PHE A 30 -18.42 0.79 -23.80
CA PHE A 30 -18.36 0.86 -22.34
C PHE A 30 -16.94 0.65 -21.81
N GLY A 31 -16.18 -0.29 -22.35
CA GLY A 31 -14.79 -0.52 -22.01
C GLY A 31 -13.92 0.71 -22.27
N LEU A 32 -14.06 1.34 -23.42
CA LEU A 32 -13.33 2.56 -23.77
C LEU A 32 -13.71 3.75 -22.87
N ILE A 33 -14.99 3.92 -22.55
CA ILE A 33 -15.46 4.96 -21.62
C ILE A 33 -14.85 4.73 -20.24
N PHE A 34 -14.85 3.49 -19.75
CA PHE A 34 -14.29 3.15 -18.44
C PHE A 34 -12.78 3.43 -18.37
N ILE A 35 -12.02 3.07 -19.43
CA ILE A 35 -10.60 3.37 -19.52
C ILE A 35 -10.37 4.89 -19.56
N GLY A 36 -11.17 5.63 -20.33
CA GLY A 36 -11.09 7.09 -20.40
C GLY A 36 -11.37 7.76 -19.06
N LEU A 37 -12.39 7.29 -18.34
CA LEU A 37 -12.73 7.79 -17.00
C LEU A 37 -11.60 7.50 -15.99
N THR A 38 -11.06 6.29 -15.98
CA THR A 38 -9.94 5.93 -15.09
C THR A 38 -8.71 6.79 -15.36
N PHE A 39 -8.40 7.05 -16.61
CA PHE A 39 -7.30 7.94 -16.98
C PHE A 39 -7.56 9.37 -16.52
N LEU A 40 -8.77 9.89 -16.72
CA LEU A 40 -9.18 11.22 -16.29
C LEU A 40 -9.09 11.37 -14.76
N PHE A 41 -9.63 10.40 -14.01
CA PHE A 41 -9.55 10.39 -12.56
C PHE A 41 -8.11 10.30 -12.04
N SER A 42 -7.24 9.55 -12.71
CA SER A 42 -5.81 9.48 -12.37
C SER A 42 -5.13 10.84 -12.52
N LYS A 43 -5.39 11.56 -13.61
CA LYS A 43 -4.85 12.91 -13.84
C LYS A 43 -5.44 13.95 -12.88
N LEU A 44 -6.75 13.87 -12.62
CA LEU A 44 -7.43 14.75 -11.67
C LEU A 44 -6.93 14.51 -10.23
N SER A 45 -6.73 13.28 -9.83
CA SER A 45 -6.15 12.93 -8.53
C SER A 45 -4.74 13.50 -8.36
N LEU A 46 -3.91 13.45 -9.40
CA LEU A 46 -2.59 14.07 -9.39
C LEU A 46 -2.68 15.59 -9.20
N LEU A 47 -3.58 16.24 -9.95
CA LEU A 47 -3.81 17.69 -9.85
C LEU A 47 -4.30 18.07 -8.44
N LEU A 48 -5.27 17.35 -7.90
CA LEU A 48 -5.78 17.55 -6.53
C LEU A 48 -4.69 17.34 -5.46
N THR A 49 -3.77 16.40 -5.70
CA THR A 49 -2.63 16.18 -4.80
C THR A 49 -1.66 17.36 -4.80
N LEU A 50 -1.46 17.99 -5.96
CA LEU A 50 -0.62 19.18 -6.09
C LEU A 50 -1.27 20.42 -5.44
N LEU A 51 -2.60 20.51 -5.48
CA LEU A 51 -3.37 21.65 -4.93
C LEU A 51 -3.67 21.50 -3.44
N ASN A 52 -3.47 20.32 -2.85
CA ASN A 52 -3.79 20.07 -1.44
C ASN A 52 -2.57 20.31 -0.53
N PRO A 53 -2.49 21.46 0.18
CA PRO A 53 -1.38 21.79 1.06
C PRO A 53 -1.26 20.84 2.28
N GLU A 54 -2.37 20.23 2.69
CA GLU A 54 -2.41 19.30 3.82
C GLU A 54 -1.59 18.02 3.53
N ARG A 55 -1.62 17.51 2.29
CA ARG A 55 -0.80 16.36 1.91
C ARG A 55 0.69 16.68 1.90
N LYS A 56 1.08 17.89 1.52
CA LYS A 56 2.48 18.33 1.62
C LYS A 56 2.93 18.38 3.07
N LYS A 57 2.09 18.88 3.99
CA LYS A 57 2.37 18.86 5.43
C LYS A 57 2.49 17.45 5.97
N ALA A 58 1.60 16.53 5.57
CA ALA A 58 1.66 15.12 5.98
C ALA A 58 2.95 14.43 5.51
N ILE A 59 3.42 14.71 4.29
CA ILE A 59 4.68 14.17 3.78
C ILE A 59 5.88 14.75 4.56
N VAL A 60 5.88 16.05 4.86
CA VAL A 60 6.94 16.69 5.65
C VAL A 60 6.95 16.16 7.08
N LEU A 61 5.78 15.98 7.70
CA LEU A 61 5.65 15.37 9.03
C LEU A 61 6.14 13.92 9.03
N ALA A 62 5.83 13.14 7.98
CA ALA A 62 6.31 11.77 7.87
C ALA A 62 7.84 11.66 7.69
N THR A 63 8.51 12.73 7.27
CA THR A 63 9.99 12.78 7.15
C THR A 63 10.67 13.36 8.38
N ALA A 64 9.93 13.94 9.31
CA ALA A 64 10.45 14.43 10.58
C ALA A 64 10.71 13.29 11.56
N TRP A 65 11.64 13.53 12.50
CA TRP A 65 11.85 12.65 13.64
C TRP A 65 10.75 12.93 14.68
N GLU A 66 10.04 11.91 15.06
CA GLU A 66 8.97 11.96 16.06
C GLU A 66 9.25 11.00 17.20
N THR A 67 8.87 11.36 18.41
CA THR A 67 8.99 10.47 19.56
C THR A 67 8.17 9.19 19.33
N LEU A 68 8.80 8.05 19.50
CA LEU A 68 8.14 6.76 19.31
C LEU A 68 7.18 6.46 20.47
N PRO A 69 5.89 6.22 20.24
CA PRO A 69 4.95 5.86 21.28
C PRO A 69 5.40 4.63 22.08
N HIS A 70 5.14 4.60 23.37
CA HIS A 70 5.47 3.48 24.27
C HIS A 70 6.97 3.20 24.48
N SER A 71 7.85 4.12 24.10
CA SER A 71 9.30 4.02 24.32
C SER A 71 9.78 4.77 25.56
N ASN A 72 8.88 5.29 26.41
CA ASN A 72 9.22 6.19 27.52
C ASN A 72 10.14 7.34 27.11
N ASP A 73 9.86 7.95 25.96
CA ASP A 73 10.66 9.04 25.39
C ASP A 73 12.12 8.67 25.06
N PHE A 74 12.46 7.40 25.01
CA PHE A 74 13.82 6.96 24.78
C PHE A 74 14.20 6.98 23.31
N PHE A 75 13.25 6.65 22.41
CA PHE A 75 13.45 6.60 20.98
C PHE A 75 12.70 7.69 20.23
N GLU A 76 13.37 8.19 19.20
CA GLU A 76 12.75 8.89 18.09
C GLU A 76 12.68 8.01 16.85
N SER A 77 11.64 8.16 16.09
CA SER A 77 11.37 7.39 14.87
C SER A 77 11.17 8.30 13.67
N LYS A 78 11.64 7.85 12.52
CA LYS A 78 11.39 8.46 11.23
C LYS A 78 10.84 7.43 10.27
N VAL A 79 9.73 7.73 9.61
CA VAL A 79 9.14 6.81 8.63
C VAL A 79 10.09 6.62 7.45
N GLU A 80 10.44 5.37 7.15
CA GLU A 80 11.27 4.98 6.01
C GLU A 80 10.44 4.34 4.91
N LYS A 81 9.52 3.45 5.29
CA LYS A 81 8.66 2.73 4.36
C LYS A 81 7.27 2.51 4.93
N GLN A 82 6.27 2.67 4.09
CA GLN A 82 4.89 2.32 4.43
C GLN A 82 4.33 1.37 3.39
N ILE A 83 3.84 0.21 3.83
CA ILE A 83 3.11 -0.72 3.00
C ILE A 83 1.65 -0.25 2.93
N LEU A 84 1.08 -0.20 1.75
CA LEU A 84 -0.32 0.20 1.56
C LEU A 84 -1.24 -0.76 2.33
N PHE A 85 -2.01 -0.21 3.28
CA PHE A 85 -2.84 -0.99 4.24
C PHE A 85 -2.05 -1.97 5.12
N GLY A 86 -0.74 -1.82 5.24
CA GLY A 86 0.16 -2.69 5.98
C GLY A 86 0.96 -1.95 7.06
N PRO A 87 1.95 -2.63 7.64
CA PRO A 87 2.80 -2.07 8.66
C PRO A 87 3.67 -0.92 8.15
N VAL A 88 4.10 -0.06 9.07
CA VAL A 88 5.00 1.06 8.82
C VAL A 88 6.39 0.69 9.31
N GLY A 89 7.38 0.77 8.43
CA GLY A 89 8.78 0.65 8.76
C GLY A 89 9.38 2.01 9.12
N VAL A 90 10.06 2.09 10.24
CA VAL A 90 10.67 3.31 10.77
C VAL A 90 12.15 3.09 11.04
N ARG A 91 12.97 4.10 10.84
CA ARG A 91 14.31 4.17 11.43
C ARG A 91 14.19 4.67 12.84
N LEU A 92 15.01 4.10 13.72
CA LEU A 92 15.06 4.47 15.12
C LEU A 92 16.38 5.15 15.44
N ARG A 93 16.33 6.11 16.36
CA ARG A 93 17.52 6.66 17.01
C ARG A 93 17.20 6.94 18.48
N ARG A 94 18.24 6.97 19.29
CA ARG A 94 18.10 7.43 20.69
C ARG A 94 17.92 8.93 20.72
N LYS A 95 17.06 9.41 21.61
CA LYS A 95 16.79 10.83 21.78
C LYS A 95 17.99 11.59 22.36
N ASP A 96 18.87 10.90 23.09
CA ASP A 96 20.12 11.45 23.64
C ASP A 96 21.21 11.63 22.60
N GLY A 97 20.97 11.23 21.35
CA GLY A 97 21.91 11.39 20.24
C GLY A 97 23.07 10.40 20.22
N VAL A 98 23.09 9.42 21.13
CA VAL A 98 24.13 8.38 21.14
C VAL A 98 23.93 7.46 19.92
N PRO A 99 24.98 7.24 19.09
CA PRO A 99 24.90 6.32 17.98
C PRO A 99 24.61 4.92 18.47
N THR A 100 23.76 4.18 17.78
CA THR A 100 23.37 2.82 18.13
C THR A 100 23.32 1.96 16.89
N VAL A 101 23.44 0.65 17.05
CA VAL A 101 23.23 -0.34 15.98
C VAL A 101 21.81 -0.28 15.39
N LEU A 102 20.86 0.34 16.09
CA LEU A 102 19.49 0.51 15.60
C LEU A 102 19.40 1.44 14.38
N SER A 103 20.33 2.39 14.23
CA SER A 103 20.33 3.34 13.11
C SER A 103 20.55 2.68 11.74
N GLU A 104 21.14 1.48 11.71
CA GLU A 104 21.44 0.74 10.48
C GLU A 104 20.26 -0.07 9.96
N HIS A 105 19.25 -0.29 10.79
CA HIS A 105 18.13 -1.16 10.48
C HIS A 105 16.80 -0.39 10.45
N VAL A 106 15.80 -1.01 9.84
CA VAL A 106 14.41 -0.54 9.86
C VAL A 106 13.60 -1.43 10.79
N PHE A 107 12.73 -0.81 11.57
CA PHE A 107 11.93 -1.47 12.57
C PHE A 107 10.43 -1.18 12.37
N GLY A 108 9.59 -2.02 12.95
CA GLY A 108 8.16 -1.72 13.09
C GLY A 108 7.94 -0.53 14.04
N LYS A 109 6.83 0.16 13.87
CA LYS A 109 6.47 1.31 14.74
C LYS A 109 6.08 0.89 16.16
N LYS A 110 5.95 -0.41 16.42
CA LYS A 110 5.59 -0.94 17.74
C LYS A 110 6.87 -1.26 18.53
N VAL A 111 6.91 -0.76 19.75
CA VAL A 111 7.96 -1.05 20.73
C VAL A 111 7.31 -1.51 22.02
N ARG A 112 7.92 -2.44 22.71
CA ARG A 112 7.49 -2.90 24.03
C ARG A 112 8.65 -2.85 25.00
N LEU A 113 8.50 -2.07 26.06
CA LEU A 113 9.44 -2.02 27.18
C LEU A 113 9.26 -3.27 28.05
N ILE A 114 10.38 -3.90 28.40
CA ILE A 114 10.47 -5.00 29.37
C ILE A 114 11.60 -4.70 30.37
N GLU A 115 11.73 -5.46 31.42
CA GLU A 115 12.75 -5.27 32.47
C GLU A 115 14.19 -5.23 31.93
N ARG A 116 14.47 -5.95 30.83
CA ARG A 116 15.82 -6.09 30.24
C ARG A 116 16.06 -5.18 29.04
N GLY A 117 15.14 -4.31 28.69
CA GLY A 117 15.27 -3.42 27.52
C GLY A 117 14.00 -3.31 26.70
N TYR A 118 14.15 -3.22 25.39
CA TYR A 118 13.06 -2.99 24.45
C TYR A 118 12.94 -4.14 23.45
N ILE A 119 11.73 -4.64 23.28
CA ILE A 119 11.39 -5.57 22.19
C ILE A 119 11.02 -4.74 20.97
N LEU A 120 11.69 -5.02 19.86
CA LEU A 120 11.55 -4.35 18.59
C LEU A 120 11.28 -5.37 17.49
N GLU A 121 10.52 -4.97 16.48
CA GLU A 121 10.26 -5.74 15.27
C GLU A 121 11.17 -5.23 14.15
N LYS A 122 12.22 -5.99 13.84
CA LYS A 122 13.21 -5.64 12.81
C LYS A 122 12.74 -6.12 11.44
N TRP A 123 12.83 -5.27 10.44
CA TRP A 123 12.55 -5.62 9.05
C TRP A 123 13.79 -6.21 8.38
N ASN A 124 13.65 -7.42 7.82
CA ASN A 124 14.76 -8.08 7.11
C ASN A 124 14.88 -7.64 5.67
N THR A 125 13.78 -7.16 5.06
CA THR A 125 13.79 -6.67 3.69
C THR A 125 12.99 -5.39 3.53
N LEU A 126 13.49 -4.49 2.68
CA LEU A 126 12.81 -3.25 2.28
C LEU A 126 12.35 -3.30 0.82
N GLU A 127 12.55 -4.40 0.11
CA GLU A 127 12.12 -4.54 -1.28
C GLU A 127 10.61 -4.48 -1.38
N SER A 128 10.11 -3.77 -2.40
CA SER A 128 8.67 -3.57 -2.60
C SER A 128 7.96 -4.83 -3.10
N THR A 129 8.71 -5.75 -3.71
CA THR A 129 8.21 -7.00 -4.29
C THR A 129 8.31 -8.19 -3.36
N ALA A 130 9.13 -8.09 -2.29
CA ALA A 130 9.28 -9.14 -1.31
C ALA A 130 8.13 -9.13 -0.30
N LEU A 131 7.75 -10.33 0.16
CA LEU A 131 6.84 -10.45 1.30
C LEU A 131 7.48 -9.84 2.55
N PRO A 132 6.69 -9.18 3.41
CA PRO A 132 7.18 -8.67 4.68
C PRO A 132 7.76 -9.79 5.52
N ASP A 133 9.02 -9.64 5.91
CA ASP A 133 9.76 -10.57 6.77
C ASP A 133 10.33 -9.81 7.96
N PHE A 134 10.06 -10.31 9.15
CA PHE A 134 10.33 -9.62 10.41
C PHE A 134 10.97 -10.54 11.42
N ASP A 135 11.99 -10.02 12.10
CA ASP A 135 12.57 -10.63 13.28
C ASP A 135 12.17 -9.86 14.54
N ILE A 136 12.00 -10.57 15.63
CA ILE A 136 11.81 -9.95 16.94
C ILE A 136 13.17 -9.83 17.62
N CYS A 137 13.60 -8.61 17.87
CA CYS A 137 14.87 -8.27 18.47
C CYS A 137 14.68 -7.71 19.88
N LEU A 138 15.57 -8.06 20.77
CA LEU A 138 15.72 -7.46 22.09
C LEU A 138 16.88 -6.45 22.02
N TYR A 139 16.59 -5.20 22.27
CA TYR A 139 17.58 -4.15 22.43
C TYR A 139 17.77 -3.82 23.92
N ASN A 140 19.00 -3.97 24.40
CA ASN A 140 19.39 -3.58 25.74
C ASN A 140 20.28 -2.34 25.70
N PRO A 141 19.83 -1.18 26.20
CA PRO A 141 20.60 0.08 26.18
C PRO A 141 21.91 0.04 27.00
N GLU A 142 22.04 -0.92 27.91
CA GLU A 142 23.23 -1.06 28.77
C GLU A 142 24.36 -1.83 28.09
N LEU A 143 24.05 -2.55 27.00
CA LEU A 143 24.99 -3.41 26.27
C LEU A 143 25.40 -2.85 24.90
N ASP A 144 24.84 -1.69 24.50
CA ASP A 144 25.05 -1.07 23.19
C ASP A 144 26.22 -0.07 23.23
#